data_94324f063a4e71201477a009be385ed5
#
_entry.id   94324f063a4e71201477a009be385ed5
#
_cell.length_a   1.000
_cell.length_b   1.000
_cell.length_c   1.000
_cell.angle_alpha   90.00
_cell.angle_beta   90.00
_cell.angle_gamma   90.00
#
_symmetry.space_group_name_H-M   'P 1'
#
loop_
_entity.id
_entity.type
_entity.pdbx_description
1 polymer ?
#
loop_
_entity_poly.entity_id
_entity_poly.type
_entity_poly.pdbx_seq_one_letter_code
_entity_poly.pdbx_strand_id
1 'polypeptide(L)'
;MKSTDATPAYETLEIGTPADYTNDMYRFYFEVAEYEQTAQKIIENYLGEERSALLVKRDHGYEVELAIQCVPDLTSELVNGDVGIYQIIRYAKTKNSW
;
A
#
# COMPACT_ATOMS: atom_id res chain seq x y z
N MET A 1 4.36 4.65 31.10
CA MET A 1 4.49 4.59 30.61
C MET A 1 4.62 4.82 30.16
N LYS A 2 4.44 4.90 30.29
CA LYS A 2 4.53 4.97 29.82
C LYS A 2 4.46 5.31 29.07
N SER A 3 4.10 5.49 29.10
CA SER A 3 3.99 5.68 28.34
C SER A 3 3.86 6.18 27.84
N THR A 4 3.75 6.53 27.96
CA THR A 4 3.58 6.78 27.45
C THR A 4 3.43 7.26 26.92
N ASP A 5 3.41 7.56 27.01
CA ASP A 5 3.13 7.75 26.40
C ASP A 5 2.68 7.93 25.82
N ALA A 6 2.36 8.15 25.93
CA ALA A 6 1.74 8.18 25.44
C ALA A 6 1.30 8.04 24.71
N THR A 7 0.73 7.95 24.96
CA THR A 7 0.45 8.10 23.86
C THR A 7 -0.77 7.81 23.20
N PRO A 8 -1.44 8.58 22.58
CA PRO A 8 -2.48 8.22 21.67
C PRO A 8 -2.02 7.16 20.70
N ALA A 9 -0.78 6.84 20.79
CA ALA A 9 -0.21 5.80 19.96
C ALA A 9 -0.93 4.48 20.11
N TYR A 10 -1.53 4.25 21.25
CA TYR A 10 -2.24 3.00 21.45
C TYR A 10 -3.46 2.87 20.60
N GLU A 11 -4.11 3.98 20.36
CA GLU A 11 -5.28 3.95 19.52
C GLU A 11 -4.94 3.59 18.10
N THR A 12 -3.69 3.80 17.73
CA THR A 12 -3.23 3.51 16.37
C THR A 12 -2.41 2.25 16.28
N LEU A 13 -2.29 1.49 17.35
CA LEU A 13 -1.49 0.28 17.31
C LEU A 13 -1.99 -0.71 16.27
N GLU A 14 -3.30 -0.76 16.05
CA GLU A 14 -3.86 -1.65 15.04
C GLU A 14 -4.22 -0.96 13.76
N ILE A 15 -4.52 0.34 13.83
CA ILE A 15 -4.89 1.10 12.65
C ILE A 15 -3.68 1.24 11.74
N GLY A 16 -3.79 0.77 10.51
CA GLY A 16 -2.69 0.84 9.55
C GLY A 16 -1.56 -0.13 9.85
N THR A 17 -1.80 -1.13 10.69
CA THR A 17 -0.81 -2.16 10.98
C THR A 17 -1.31 -3.51 10.49
N PRO A 18 -0.47 -4.56 10.52
CA PRO A 18 -0.93 -5.88 10.11
C PRO A 18 -2.10 -6.42 10.92
N ALA A 19 -2.40 -5.84 12.08
CA ALA A 19 -3.55 -6.25 12.88
C ALA A 19 -4.83 -5.54 12.47
N ASP A 20 -4.77 -4.63 11.50
CA ASP A 20 -5.92 -3.90 10.99
C ASP A 20 -6.60 -4.74 9.92
N TYR A 21 -7.67 -5.43 10.28
CA TYR A 21 -8.40 -6.31 9.36
C TYR A 21 -9.67 -5.67 8.83
N THR A 22 -9.79 -4.35 8.94
CA THR A 22 -10.94 -3.64 8.41
C THR A 22 -10.79 -3.47 6.90
N ASN A 23 -11.84 -2.93 6.27
CA ASN A 23 -11.78 -2.58 4.87
C ASN A 23 -11.29 -1.15 4.65
N ASP A 24 -10.78 -0.52 5.69
CA ASP A 24 -10.22 0.83 5.57
C ASP A 24 -9.02 0.81 4.63
N MET A 25 -8.94 1.84 3.82
CA MET A 25 -7.87 1.96 2.85
C MET A 25 -6.93 3.07 3.24
N TYR A 26 -5.67 2.87 2.90
CA TYR A 26 -4.61 3.84 3.10
C TYR A 26 -3.92 4.07 1.78
N ARG A 27 -3.33 5.25 1.62
CA ARG A 27 -2.50 5.51 0.45
C ARG A 27 -1.09 5.00 0.74
N PHE A 28 -0.55 4.23 -0.19
CA PHE A 28 0.81 3.71 -0.09
C PHE A 28 1.60 4.18 -1.30
N TYR A 29 2.87 4.46 -1.09
CA TYR A 29 3.80 4.69 -2.19
C TYR A 29 4.73 3.48 -2.29
N PHE A 30 4.75 2.86 -3.46
CA PHE A 30 5.65 1.76 -3.77
C PHE A 30 6.73 2.29 -4.70
N GLU A 31 7.96 2.38 -4.20
CA GLU A 31 9.09 2.75 -5.03
C GLU A 31 9.65 1.48 -5.64
N VAL A 32 9.59 1.36 -6.96
CA VAL A 32 9.87 0.10 -7.65
C VAL A 32 10.74 0.35 -8.87
N ALA A 33 11.44 -0.70 -9.27
CA ALA A 33 12.14 -0.72 -10.55
C ALA A 33 11.12 -0.99 -11.65
N GLU A 34 10.97 -0.04 -12.58
CA GLU A 34 9.97 -0.18 -13.63
C GLU A 34 10.65 -0.48 -14.95
N TYR A 35 10.22 -1.58 -15.58
CA TYR A 35 10.71 -1.99 -16.88
C TYR A 35 9.51 -2.26 -17.77
N GLU A 36 9.39 -1.49 -18.86
CA GLU A 36 8.38 -1.75 -19.89
C GLU A 36 6.97 -1.83 -19.28
N GLN A 37 6.72 -1.03 -18.25
CA GLN A 37 5.44 -0.99 -17.58
C GLN A 37 5.06 -2.29 -16.88
N THR A 38 6.04 -3.12 -16.55
CA THR A 38 5.79 -4.39 -15.87
C THR A 38 5.15 -4.18 -14.51
N ALA A 39 5.71 -3.27 -13.70
CA ALA A 39 5.15 -2.99 -12.38
C ALA A 39 3.73 -2.44 -12.51
N GLN A 40 3.52 -1.53 -13.45
CA GLN A 40 2.20 -0.95 -13.67
C GLN A 40 1.17 -2.03 -13.98
N LYS A 41 1.51 -2.95 -14.88
CA LYS A 41 0.59 -4.02 -15.27
C LYS A 41 0.25 -4.92 -14.10
N ILE A 42 1.25 -5.25 -13.30
CA ILE A 42 1.03 -6.10 -12.13
C ILE A 42 0.10 -5.41 -11.14
N ILE A 43 0.35 -4.14 -10.85
CA ILE A 43 -0.47 -3.39 -9.91
C ILE A 43 -1.90 -3.27 -10.44
N GLU A 44 -2.05 -2.94 -11.72
CA GLU A 44 -3.38 -2.80 -12.31
C GLU A 44 -4.14 -4.12 -12.31
N ASN A 45 -3.46 -5.23 -12.60
CA ASN A 45 -4.10 -6.53 -12.53
C ASN A 45 -4.56 -6.87 -11.13
N TYR A 46 -3.75 -6.53 -10.14
CA TYR A 46 -4.10 -6.80 -8.75
C TYR A 46 -5.32 -5.97 -8.33
N LEU A 47 -5.31 -4.69 -8.68
CA LEU A 47 -6.37 -3.77 -8.26
C LEU A 47 -7.69 -4.00 -8.99
N GLY A 48 -7.63 -4.39 -10.25
CA GLY A 48 -8.80 -4.44 -11.08
C GLY A 48 -9.11 -3.08 -11.67
N GLU A 49 -10.10 -3.06 -12.56
CA GLU A 49 -10.37 -1.87 -13.37
C GLU A 49 -10.79 -0.67 -12.53
N GLU A 50 -11.71 -0.88 -11.59
CA GLU A 50 -12.24 0.23 -10.80
C GLU A 50 -11.18 0.84 -9.90
N ARG A 51 -10.43 -0.02 -9.19
CA ARG A 51 -9.45 0.47 -8.23
C ARG A 51 -8.23 1.06 -8.92
N SER A 52 -7.96 0.64 -10.14
CA SER A 52 -6.83 1.20 -10.90
C SER A 52 -7.04 2.66 -11.24
N ALA A 53 -8.27 3.13 -11.24
CA ALA A 53 -8.55 4.55 -11.49
C ALA A 53 -7.92 5.46 -10.44
N LEU A 54 -7.61 4.93 -9.25
CA LEU A 54 -7.00 5.70 -8.17
C LEU A 54 -5.48 5.59 -8.15
N LEU A 55 -4.91 4.83 -9.08
CA LEU A 55 -3.47 4.64 -9.16
C LEU A 55 -2.81 5.90 -9.71
N VAL A 56 -1.74 6.35 -9.05
CA VAL A 56 -1.01 7.54 -9.48
C VAL A 56 0.44 7.15 -9.74
N LYS A 57 0.89 7.39 -10.96
CA LYS A 57 2.27 7.12 -11.33
C LYS A 57 3.15 8.27 -10.85
N ARG A 58 4.29 7.93 -10.27
CA ARG A 58 5.31 8.88 -9.86
C ARG A 58 6.61 8.59 -10.61
N ASP A 59 7.63 9.44 -10.41
CA ASP A 59 8.88 9.29 -11.14
C ASP A 59 9.55 7.94 -10.89
N HIS A 60 9.43 7.40 -9.68
CA HIS A 60 10.14 6.17 -9.32
C HIS A 60 9.21 5.13 -8.73
N GLY A 61 7.90 5.25 -8.95
CA GLY A 61 6.98 4.28 -8.42
C GLY A 61 5.53 4.68 -8.56
N TYR A 62 4.70 4.16 -7.68
CA TYR A 62 3.25 4.31 -7.78
C TYR A 62 2.64 4.58 -6.43
N GLU A 63 1.67 5.48 -6.39
CA GLU A 63 0.80 5.64 -5.22
C GLU A 63 -0.44 4.78 -5.44
N VAL A 64 -0.75 3.95 -4.46
CA VAL A 64 -1.80 2.95 -4.55
C VAL A 64 -2.65 3.05 -3.30
N GLU A 65 -3.97 2.97 -3.46
CA GLU A 65 -4.87 2.89 -2.30
C GLU A 65 -5.19 1.43 -2.03
N LEU A 66 -4.85 0.97 -0.83
CA LEU A 66 -5.00 -0.42 -0.43
C LEU A 66 -5.45 -0.53 1.01
N ALA A 67 -6.20 -1.59 1.32
CA ALA A 67 -6.32 -2.02 2.71
C ALA A 67 -4.97 -2.54 3.16
N ILE A 68 -4.67 -2.39 4.45
CA ILE A 68 -3.33 -2.75 4.95
C ILE A 68 -3.01 -4.23 4.69
N GLN A 69 -3.99 -5.11 4.81
CA GLN A 69 -3.75 -6.54 4.62
C GLN A 69 -3.47 -6.89 3.16
N CYS A 70 -3.71 -5.98 2.23
CA CYS A 70 -3.41 -6.22 0.82
C CYS A 70 -1.96 -5.93 0.45
N VAL A 71 -1.22 -5.26 1.34
CA VAL A 71 0.16 -4.89 1.04
C VAL A 71 1.05 -6.12 0.81
N PRO A 72 1.01 -7.16 1.66
CA PRO A 72 1.81 -8.34 1.39
C PRO A 72 1.44 -9.04 0.08
N ASP A 73 0.15 -9.04 -0.25
CA ASP A 73 -0.31 -9.69 -1.48
C ASP A 73 0.26 -8.98 -2.71
N LEU A 74 0.13 -7.66 -2.75
CA LEU A 74 0.66 -6.90 -3.88
C LEU A 74 2.18 -6.99 -3.94
N THR A 75 2.83 -6.97 -2.77
CA THR A 75 4.28 -7.14 -2.70
C THR A 75 4.70 -8.46 -3.31
N SER A 76 3.98 -9.55 -2.99
CA SER A 76 4.28 -10.86 -3.57
C SER A 76 4.10 -10.86 -5.07
N GLU A 77 3.06 -10.21 -5.58
CA GLU A 77 2.84 -10.15 -7.01
C GLU A 77 3.99 -9.45 -7.72
N LEU A 78 4.45 -8.35 -7.14
CA LEU A 78 5.57 -7.61 -7.72
C LEU A 78 6.86 -8.41 -7.70
N VAL A 79 7.16 -9.07 -6.58
CA VAL A 79 8.37 -9.87 -6.45
C VAL A 79 8.32 -11.06 -7.42
N ASN A 80 7.16 -11.71 -7.53
CA ASN A 80 7.01 -12.84 -8.45
C ASN A 80 7.15 -12.40 -9.91
N GLY A 81 6.89 -11.14 -10.20
CA GLY A 81 7.08 -10.58 -11.53
C GLY A 81 8.47 -9.99 -11.74
N ASP A 82 9.40 -10.28 -10.85
CA ASP A 82 10.78 -9.81 -10.93
C ASP A 82 10.90 -8.28 -10.85
N VAL A 83 9.97 -7.64 -10.15
CA VAL A 83 10.04 -6.19 -9.95
C VAL A 83 10.77 -5.92 -8.64
N GLY A 84 11.86 -5.15 -8.72
CA GLY A 84 12.58 -4.74 -7.52
C GLY A 84 11.77 -3.71 -6.74
N ILE A 85 11.69 -3.87 -5.43
CA ILE A 85 10.99 -2.95 -4.56
C ILE A 85 12.02 -2.29 -3.67
N TYR A 86 12.10 -0.95 -3.76
CA TYR A 86 13.09 -0.19 -2.99
C TYR A 86 12.54 0.28 -1.66
N GLN A 87 11.27 0.67 -1.62
CA GLN A 87 10.62 0.99 -0.35
C GLN A 87 9.10 1.06 -0.54
N ILE A 88 8.40 0.95 0.58
CA ILE A 88 6.95 1.10 0.65
C ILE A 88 6.68 2.07 1.78
N ILE A 89 5.94 3.15 1.47
CA ILE A 89 5.63 4.18 2.46
C ILE A 89 4.13 4.23 2.63
N ARG A 90 3.68 4.16 3.89
CA ARG A 90 2.26 4.32 4.19
C ARG A 90 1.97 5.78 4.50
N TYR A 91 0.98 6.31 3.82
CA TYR A 91 0.46 7.65 4.09
C TYR A 91 -0.84 7.54 4.89
N ALA A 92 -1.64 8.58 4.85
CA ALA A 92 -2.84 8.68 5.65
C ALA A 92 -3.94 7.76 5.14
N LYS A 93 -4.86 7.44 6.03
CA LYS A 93 -6.08 6.74 5.69
C LYS A 93 -6.91 7.56 4.70
N THR A 94 -7.53 6.90 3.75
CA THR A 94 -8.39 7.55 2.76
C THR A 94 -9.84 7.39 3.16
N LYS A 95 -10.74 7.96 2.35
CA LYS A 95 -12.17 7.85 2.59
C LYS A 95 -12.76 6.60 1.96
N ASN A 96 -11.98 5.90 1.16
CA ASN A 96 -12.48 4.77 0.41
C ASN A 96 -12.44 3.50 1.25
N SER A 97 -13.11 2.47 0.76
CA SER A 97 -13.19 1.18 1.43
C SER A 97 -12.82 0.09 0.43
N TRP A 98 -12.07 -0.87 0.92
CA TRP A 98 -11.68 -2.00 0.08
C TRP A 98 -12.88 -2.90 -0.18
#